data_351c14240c1c2cc6562769d244988eee
#
_entry.id   351c14240c1c2cc6562769d244988eee
#
_cell.length_a   1.000
_cell.length_b   1.000
_cell.length_c   1.000
_cell.angle_alpha   90.00
_cell.angle_beta   90.00
_cell.angle_gamma   90.00
#
_symmetry.space_group_name_H-M   'P 1'
#
loop_
_entity.id
_entity.type
_entity.pdbx_description
1 polymer ?
#
loop_
_entity_poly.entity_id
_entity_poly.type
_entity_poly.pdbx_seq_one_letter_code
_entity_poly.pdbx_strand_id
1 'polypeptide(L)'
;SALFTRGETQAIVTTTLGTSDDEQKIESLEGLQKERFMLHYNFPPFSVGETGRIGTGRREIGHGKLAWRAINSSLPSKESFPYTFRIVSEITESNGSSSMATVCGSSLALMDAGVPIKEPVAGIAMGLIKEGDDFSVLSDILGDEDHLGDMDFKVAGTKDGITSLQMDIKITGITF
;
A
#
# COMPACT_ATOMS: atom_id res chain seq x y z
N SER A 1 -14.50 4.38 -7.01
CA SER A 1 -13.89 4.71 -5.71
C SER A 1 -14.32 3.71 -4.65
N ALA A 2 -13.50 3.53 -3.63
CA ALA A 2 -13.81 2.62 -2.53
C ALA A 2 -13.50 3.29 -1.18
N LEU A 3 -14.31 3.00 -0.19
CA LEU A 3 -14.03 3.24 1.22
C LEU A 3 -13.63 1.90 1.84
N PHE A 4 -12.39 1.79 2.27
CA PHE A 4 -11.88 0.62 2.96
C PHE A 4 -11.69 0.92 4.45
N THR A 5 -12.29 0.10 5.29
CA THR A 5 -12.16 0.21 6.75
C THR A 5 -11.80 -1.15 7.34
N ARG A 6 -10.79 -1.16 8.20
CA ARG A 6 -10.39 -2.31 9.01
C ARG A 6 -10.01 -1.86 10.41
N GLY A 7 -10.82 -2.25 11.41
CA GLY A 7 -10.70 -1.72 12.76
C GLY A 7 -10.80 -0.20 12.75
N GLU A 8 -9.81 0.46 13.34
CA GLU A 8 -9.69 1.92 13.42
C GLU A 8 -8.80 2.51 12.31
N THR A 9 -8.66 1.80 11.18
CA THR A 9 -7.92 2.28 10.01
C THR A 9 -8.87 2.40 8.83
N GLN A 10 -8.91 3.58 8.24
CA GLN A 10 -9.80 3.88 7.12
C GLN A 10 -9.08 4.63 6.01
N ALA A 11 -9.35 4.23 4.77
CA ALA A 11 -8.83 4.87 3.56
C ALA A 11 -9.95 5.09 2.53
N ILE A 12 -10.03 6.30 2.00
CA ILE A 12 -10.83 6.61 0.81
C ILE A 12 -9.89 6.51 -0.39
N VAL A 13 -10.19 5.60 -1.31
CA VAL A 13 -9.34 5.36 -2.48
C VAL A 13 -10.13 5.63 -3.76
N THR A 14 -9.58 6.48 -4.60
CA THR A 14 -10.17 6.87 -5.89
C THR A 14 -9.28 6.46 -7.03
N THR A 15 -9.85 5.78 -8.03
CA THR A 15 -9.20 5.45 -9.30
C THR A 15 -9.72 6.37 -10.39
N THR A 16 -8.81 7.01 -11.10
CA THR A 16 -9.09 7.80 -12.29
C THR A 16 -8.43 7.13 -13.50
N LEU A 17 -9.20 6.99 -14.57
CA LEU A 17 -8.73 6.48 -15.86
C LEU A 17 -8.45 7.67 -16.78
N GLY A 18 -7.25 7.71 -17.35
CA GLY A 18 -6.81 8.75 -18.27
C GLY A 18 -6.36 8.18 -19.61
N THR A 19 -5.94 9.07 -20.49
CA THR A 19 -5.39 8.75 -21.80
C THR A 19 -3.86 8.59 -21.73
N SER A 20 -3.22 8.31 -22.86
CA SER A 20 -1.76 8.28 -22.97
C SER A 20 -1.10 9.64 -22.71
N ASP A 21 -1.84 10.74 -22.86
CA ASP A 21 -1.33 12.08 -22.58
C ASP A 21 -1.19 12.36 -21.09
N ASP A 22 -1.92 11.60 -20.26
CA ASP A 22 -1.90 11.67 -18.81
C ASP A 22 -0.79 10.80 -18.17
N GLU A 23 -0.02 10.07 -18.99
CA GLU A 23 1.12 9.28 -18.50
C GLU A 23 2.15 10.16 -17.81
N GLN A 24 2.63 9.74 -16.64
CA GLN A 24 3.67 10.44 -15.90
C GLN A 24 5.00 10.36 -16.68
N LYS A 25 5.59 11.52 -16.94
CA LYS A 25 6.93 11.61 -17.53
C LYS A 25 7.96 11.63 -16.41
N ILE A 26 8.87 10.67 -16.43
CA ILE A 26 9.97 10.53 -15.46
C ILE A 26 11.28 10.73 -16.24
N GLU A 27 12.02 11.76 -15.86
CA GLU A 27 13.35 12.02 -16.39
C GLU A 27 14.38 11.31 -15.50
N SER A 28 15.12 10.38 -16.06
CA SER A 28 16.16 9.61 -15.39
C SER A 28 17.49 9.70 -16.13
N LEU A 29 18.56 9.17 -15.55
CA LEU A 29 19.88 9.09 -16.23
C LEU A 29 19.83 8.24 -17.52
N GLU A 30 18.85 7.35 -17.63
CA GLU A 30 18.62 6.48 -18.80
C GLU A 30 17.71 7.15 -19.87
N GLY A 31 17.25 8.38 -19.62
CA GLY A 31 16.38 9.15 -20.50
C GLY A 31 14.97 9.34 -19.97
N LEU A 32 14.08 9.81 -20.85
CA LEU A 32 12.68 10.05 -20.55
C LEU A 32 11.89 8.75 -20.59
N GLN A 33 11.33 8.37 -19.46
CA GLN A 33 10.43 7.23 -19.32
C GLN A 33 9.00 7.72 -19.12
N LYS A 34 8.02 6.92 -19.54
CA LYS A 34 6.60 7.17 -19.32
C LYS A 34 6.00 6.06 -18.46
N GLU A 35 5.36 6.46 -17.37
CA GLU A 35 4.66 5.56 -16.47
C GLU A 35 3.15 5.77 -16.59
N ARG A 36 2.43 4.70 -16.90
CA ARG A 36 0.97 4.73 -17.02
C ARG A 36 0.23 4.45 -15.72
N PHE A 37 0.94 4.03 -14.67
CA PHE A 37 0.36 3.76 -13.36
C PHE A 37 0.97 4.66 -12.31
N MET A 38 0.16 5.48 -11.69
CA MET A 38 0.49 6.38 -10.60
C MET A 38 -0.33 6.03 -9.37
N LEU A 39 0.32 5.95 -8.19
CA LEU A 39 -0.36 5.79 -6.91
C LEU A 39 0.16 6.84 -5.93
N HIS A 40 -0.75 7.65 -5.44
CA HIS A 40 -0.50 8.70 -4.45
C HIS A 40 -1.11 8.27 -3.12
N TYR A 41 -0.26 8.18 -2.11
CA TYR A 41 -0.64 7.88 -0.74
C TYR A 41 -0.51 9.14 0.09
N ASN A 42 -1.61 9.56 0.70
CA ASN A 42 -1.68 10.75 1.55
C ASN A 42 -2.04 10.33 2.97
N PHE A 43 -1.16 10.73 3.91
CA PHE A 43 -1.33 10.47 5.33
C PHE A 43 -1.36 11.81 6.09
N PRO A 44 -2.50 12.50 6.09
CA PRO A 44 -2.61 13.79 6.77
C PRO A 44 -2.53 13.61 8.29
N PRO A 45 -1.97 14.58 9.04
CA PRO A 45 -1.81 14.49 10.48
C PRO A 45 -3.11 14.19 11.24
N PHE A 46 -4.24 14.67 10.75
CA PHE A 46 -5.54 14.43 11.39
C PHE A 46 -5.93 12.95 11.45
N SER A 47 -5.38 12.10 10.56
CA SER A 47 -5.68 10.66 10.55
C SER A 47 -5.24 9.93 11.84
N VAL A 48 -4.35 10.54 12.60
CA VAL A 48 -3.91 10.08 13.93
C VAL A 48 -4.22 11.12 15.03
N GLY A 49 -5.16 12.04 14.76
CA GLY A 49 -5.57 13.06 15.73
C GLY A 49 -4.53 14.15 16.01
N GLU A 50 -3.56 14.32 15.13
CA GLU A 50 -2.49 15.31 15.29
C GLU A 50 -2.70 16.53 14.40
N THR A 51 -1.98 17.62 14.74
CA THR A 51 -1.82 18.80 13.90
C THR A 51 -0.42 18.80 13.29
N GLY A 52 -0.29 19.23 12.04
CA GLY A 52 1.01 19.24 11.38
C GLY A 52 0.94 19.86 9.98
N ARG A 53 2.10 19.91 9.33
CA ARG A 53 2.18 20.36 7.94
C ARG A 53 1.53 19.34 7.00
N ILE A 54 0.73 19.84 6.07
CA ILE A 54 0.26 19.05 4.94
C ILE A 54 1.35 19.06 3.88
N GLY A 55 1.80 17.88 3.46
CA GLY A 55 2.83 17.74 2.43
C GLY A 55 3.34 16.32 2.33
N THR A 56 4.01 16.01 1.22
CA THR A 56 4.57 14.70 0.96
C THR A 56 5.91 14.53 1.68
N GLY A 57 5.95 13.66 2.68
CA GLY A 57 7.17 13.28 3.39
C GLY A 57 7.73 11.94 2.93
N ARG A 58 8.80 11.47 3.59
CA ARG A 58 9.42 10.17 3.30
C ARG A 58 8.48 9.00 3.52
N ARG A 59 7.59 9.11 4.51
CA ARG A 59 6.58 8.10 4.83
C ARG A 59 5.61 7.90 3.66
N GLU A 60 5.07 8.99 3.15
CA GLU A 60 4.13 8.95 2.04
C GLU A 60 4.77 8.34 0.78
N ILE A 61 6.01 8.70 0.49
CA ILE A 61 6.75 8.15 -0.66
C ILE A 61 6.98 6.65 -0.48
N GLY A 62 7.45 6.21 0.68
CA GLY A 62 7.76 4.79 0.95
C GLY A 62 6.51 3.91 0.94
N HIS A 63 5.46 4.32 1.65
CA HIS A 63 4.20 3.60 1.71
C HIS A 63 3.46 3.60 0.37
N GLY A 64 3.48 4.71 -0.35
CA GLY A 64 2.94 4.81 -1.71
C GLY A 64 3.64 3.85 -2.67
N LYS A 65 4.98 3.76 -2.60
CA LYS A 65 5.74 2.84 -3.45
C LYS A 65 5.51 1.38 -3.11
N LEU A 66 5.32 1.04 -1.83
CA LEU A 66 4.95 -0.30 -1.40
C LEU A 66 3.58 -0.71 -1.98
N ALA A 67 2.57 0.15 -1.86
CA ALA A 67 1.24 -0.08 -2.41
C ALA A 67 1.26 -0.13 -3.95
N TRP A 68 2.04 0.74 -4.60
CA TRP A 68 2.23 0.72 -6.04
C TRP A 68 2.79 -0.63 -6.52
N ARG A 69 3.81 -1.17 -5.86
CA ARG A 69 4.39 -2.49 -6.18
C ARG A 69 3.38 -3.60 -6.02
N ALA A 70 2.60 -3.56 -4.92
CA ALA A 70 1.60 -4.57 -4.63
C ALA A 70 0.54 -4.69 -5.74
N ILE A 71 0.09 -3.55 -6.28
CA ILE A 71 -1.00 -3.47 -7.27
C ILE A 71 -0.49 -3.67 -8.70
N ASN A 72 0.70 -3.19 -9.03
CA ASN A 72 1.20 -3.08 -10.41
C ASN A 72 1.15 -4.41 -11.19
N SER A 73 1.46 -5.53 -10.53
CA SER A 73 1.48 -6.86 -11.16
C SER A 73 0.09 -7.36 -11.58
N SER A 74 -0.97 -6.87 -10.92
CA SER A 74 -2.36 -7.25 -11.20
C SER A 74 -3.04 -6.39 -12.26
N LEU A 75 -2.40 -5.29 -12.69
CA LEU A 75 -2.97 -4.44 -13.74
C LEU A 75 -2.98 -5.16 -15.10
N PRO A 76 -4.00 -4.88 -15.95
CA PRO A 76 -4.04 -5.39 -17.30
C PRO A 76 -2.90 -4.80 -18.15
N SER A 77 -2.55 -5.49 -19.25
CA SER A 77 -1.58 -4.96 -20.19
C SER A 77 -2.12 -3.72 -20.92
N LYS A 78 -1.23 -2.92 -21.51
CA LYS A 78 -1.63 -1.71 -22.26
C LYS A 78 -2.43 -2.05 -23.50
N GLU A 79 -2.15 -3.21 -24.11
CA GLU A 79 -2.85 -3.70 -25.30
C GLU A 79 -4.29 -4.10 -25.01
N SER A 80 -4.54 -4.72 -23.84
CA SER A 80 -5.86 -5.17 -23.42
C SER A 80 -6.71 -4.07 -22.82
N PHE A 81 -6.08 -3.08 -22.18
CA PHE A 81 -6.76 -1.98 -21.51
C PHE A 81 -5.91 -0.69 -21.60
N PRO A 82 -6.08 0.13 -22.66
CA PRO A 82 -5.15 1.20 -23.04
C PRO A 82 -5.36 2.51 -22.24
N TYR A 83 -5.66 2.41 -20.96
CA TYR A 83 -5.83 3.57 -20.07
C TYR A 83 -4.64 3.79 -19.16
N THR A 84 -4.39 5.04 -18.84
CA THR A 84 -3.51 5.46 -17.74
C THR A 84 -4.29 5.39 -16.43
N PHE A 85 -3.66 4.89 -15.39
CA PHE A 85 -4.25 4.73 -14.05
C PHE A 85 -3.67 5.74 -13.08
N ARG A 86 -4.53 6.51 -12.42
CA ARG A 86 -4.15 7.32 -11.28
C ARG A 86 -4.98 6.92 -10.08
N ILE A 87 -4.32 6.37 -9.06
CA ILE A 87 -4.92 6.04 -7.78
C ILE A 87 -4.51 7.09 -6.75
N VAL A 88 -5.47 7.59 -6.01
CA VAL A 88 -5.25 8.48 -4.87
C VAL A 88 -5.87 7.83 -3.64
N SER A 89 -5.06 7.58 -2.63
CA SER A 89 -5.47 7.04 -1.34
C SER A 89 -5.34 8.12 -0.26
N GLU A 90 -6.46 8.51 0.32
CA GLU A 90 -6.54 9.43 1.44
C GLU A 90 -6.80 8.63 2.71
N ILE A 91 -5.85 8.64 3.65
CA ILE A 91 -6.01 8.01 4.95
C ILE A 91 -6.80 8.95 5.85
N THR A 92 -7.99 8.54 6.26
CA THR A 92 -8.90 9.35 7.08
C THR A 92 -8.77 9.05 8.56
N GLU A 93 -8.39 7.81 8.90
CA GLU A 93 -8.13 7.36 10.26
C GLU A 93 -7.09 6.24 10.24
N SER A 94 -6.21 6.17 11.23
CA SER A 94 -5.16 5.15 11.28
C SER A 94 -4.80 4.74 12.70
N ASN A 95 -5.05 3.46 13.00
CA ASN A 95 -4.49 2.72 14.13
C ASN A 95 -4.14 1.31 13.66
N GLY A 96 -3.10 1.21 12.84
CA GLY A 96 -2.67 -0.01 12.17
C GLY A 96 -1.99 0.29 10.84
N SER A 97 -2.00 -0.66 9.92
CA SER A 97 -1.31 -0.50 8.62
C SER A 97 -2.16 0.25 7.59
N SER A 98 -1.99 1.55 7.52
CA SER A 98 -2.61 2.39 6.49
C SER A 98 -2.11 2.10 5.06
N SER A 99 -0.86 1.63 4.91
CA SER A 99 -0.36 1.20 3.59
C SER A 99 -1.07 -0.06 3.09
N MET A 100 -1.38 -1.01 3.97
CA MET A 100 -2.14 -2.21 3.59
C MET A 100 -3.62 -1.89 3.37
N ALA A 101 -4.19 -0.94 4.11
CA ALA A 101 -5.51 -0.38 3.81
C ALA A 101 -5.54 0.25 2.41
N THR A 102 -4.48 0.95 2.02
CA THR A 102 -4.32 1.51 0.67
C THR A 102 -4.27 0.41 -0.40
N VAL A 103 -3.57 -0.69 -0.16
CA VAL A 103 -3.53 -1.84 -1.09
C VAL A 103 -4.93 -2.41 -1.30
N CYS A 104 -5.63 -2.73 -0.21
CA CYS A 104 -6.98 -3.30 -0.27
C CYS A 104 -7.96 -2.33 -0.94
N GLY A 105 -7.94 -1.06 -0.52
CA GLY A 105 -8.80 -0.02 -1.09
C GLY A 105 -8.53 0.24 -2.57
N SER A 106 -7.25 0.18 -3.00
CA SER A 106 -6.87 0.33 -4.42
C SER A 106 -7.40 -0.81 -5.27
N SER A 107 -7.28 -2.05 -4.78
CA SER A 107 -7.85 -3.21 -5.46
C SER A 107 -9.37 -3.07 -5.66
N LEU A 108 -10.09 -2.67 -4.60
CA LEU A 108 -11.53 -2.43 -4.65
C LEU A 108 -11.88 -1.26 -5.60
N ALA A 109 -11.15 -0.15 -5.54
CA ALA A 109 -11.41 1.02 -6.39
C ALA A 109 -11.15 0.75 -7.88
N LEU A 110 -10.16 -0.10 -8.21
CA LEU A 110 -9.92 -0.56 -9.58
C LEU A 110 -11.07 -1.41 -10.09
N MET A 111 -11.55 -2.36 -9.29
CA MET A 111 -12.70 -3.20 -9.65
C MET A 111 -13.98 -2.37 -9.82
N ASP A 112 -14.23 -1.41 -8.91
CA ASP A 112 -15.37 -0.48 -9.01
C ASP A 112 -15.29 0.41 -10.28
N ALA A 113 -14.09 0.77 -10.71
CA ALA A 113 -13.85 1.51 -11.95
C ALA A 113 -13.98 0.64 -13.22
N GLY A 114 -14.28 -0.64 -13.09
CA GLY A 114 -14.41 -1.57 -14.22
C GLY A 114 -13.08 -1.99 -14.85
N VAL A 115 -11.95 -1.81 -14.13
CA VAL A 115 -10.64 -2.25 -14.61
C VAL A 115 -10.55 -3.77 -14.53
N PRO A 116 -10.24 -4.47 -15.63
CA PRO A 116 -10.10 -5.93 -15.64
C PRO A 116 -8.74 -6.34 -15.03
N ILE A 117 -8.60 -6.14 -13.70
CA ILE A 117 -7.41 -6.62 -12.99
C ILE A 117 -7.32 -8.14 -13.08
N LYS A 118 -6.10 -8.68 -13.13
CA LYS A 118 -5.87 -10.12 -13.25
C LYS A 118 -6.45 -10.88 -12.06
N GLU A 119 -6.16 -10.39 -10.84
CA GLU A 119 -6.64 -10.94 -9.58
C GLU A 119 -6.77 -9.82 -8.55
N PRO A 120 -7.73 -9.90 -7.62
CA PRO A 120 -7.80 -9.00 -6.48
C PRO A 120 -6.55 -9.09 -5.60
N VAL A 121 -6.05 -7.95 -5.16
CA VAL A 121 -4.89 -7.86 -4.27
C VAL A 121 -5.36 -7.46 -2.87
N ALA A 122 -4.91 -8.20 -1.87
CA ALA A 122 -5.10 -7.85 -0.47
C ALA A 122 -3.74 -7.69 0.23
N GLY A 123 -3.73 -7.01 1.36
CA GLY A 123 -2.53 -6.81 2.16
C GLY A 123 -2.84 -6.76 3.65
N ILE A 124 -1.85 -7.20 4.44
CA ILE A 124 -1.94 -7.23 5.91
C ILE A 124 -0.58 -6.89 6.52
N ALA A 125 -0.59 -6.30 7.71
CA ALA A 125 0.59 -6.14 8.54
C ALA A 125 0.60 -7.25 9.60
N MET A 126 1.75 -7.91 9.70
CA MET A 126 2.02 -8.99 10.65
C MET A 126 3.09 -8.54 11.63
N GLY A 127 3.06 -9.08 12.84
CA GLY A 127 4.07 -8.85 13.86
C GLY A 127 4.59 -10.15 14.45
N LEU A 128 5.74 -10.05 15.10
CA LEU A 128 6.34 -11.12 15.89
C LEU A 128 6.73 -10.57 17.26
N ILE A 129 6.41 -11.33 18.30
CA ILE A 129 6.92 -11.13 19.66
C ILE A 129 7.72 -12.38 20.02
N LYS A 130 8.94 -12.19 20.52
CA LYS A 130 9.83 -13.28 20.91
C LYS A 130 10.31 -13.07 22.36
N GLU A 131 10.06 -14.07 23.21
CA GLU A 131 10.58 -14.13 24.59
C GLU A 131 11.39 -15.41 24.79
N GLY A 132 12.70 -15.28 24.85
CA GLY A 132 13.60 -16.44 24.93
C GLY A 132 13.48 -17.33 23.69
N ASP A 133 13.05 -18.57 23.86
CA ASP A 133 12.84 -19.54 22.78
C ASP A 133 11.37 -19.56 22.28
N ASP A 134 10.46 -18.92 23.01
CA ASP A 134 9.04 -18.81 22.63
C ASP A 134 8.82 -17.63 21.69
N PHE A 135 7.86 -17.77 20.78
CA PHE A 135 7.44 -16.70 19.88
C PHE A 135 5.94 -16.73 19.61
N SER A 136 5.39 -15.58 19.34
CA SER A 136 3.98 -15.41 18.93
C SER A 136 3.90 -14.56 17.66
N VAL A 137 3.13 -15.04 16.69
CA VAL A 137 2.85 -14.28 15.45
C VAL A 137 1.53 -13.54 15.61
N LEU A 138 1.57 -12.24 15.38
CA LEU A 138 0.41 -11.36 15.42
C LEU A 138 -0.05 -11.07 14.00
N SER A 139 -1.36 -11.07 13.78
CA SER A 139 -1.99 -10.74 12.50
C SER A 139 -2.74 -9.43 12.62
N ASP A 140 -2.61 -8.56 11.60
CA ASP A 140 -3.29 -7.27 11.52
C ASP A 140 -2.95 -6.37 12.71
N ILE A 141 -1.65 -6.14 12.90
CA ILE A 141 -1.12 -5.44 14.07
C ILE A 141 -1.57 -3.97 14.13
N LEU A 142 -1.86 -3.52 15.35
CA LEU A 142 -2.13 -2.13 15.68
C LEU A 142 -0.82 -1.32 15.80
N GLY A 143 -0.94 0.00 15.90
CA GLY A 143 0.22 0.89 16.02
C GLY A 143 1.11 0.59 17.22
N ASP A 144 0.52 0.27 18.38
CA ASP A 144 1.26 -0.10 19.60
C ASP A 144 1.97 -1.46 19.44
N GLU A 145 1.34 -2.42 18.80
CA GLU A 145 1.92 -3.74 18.52
C GLU A 145 3.07 -3.65 17.51
N ASP A 146 2.99 -2.75 16.52
CA ASP A 146 4.08 -2.42 15.60
C ASP A 146 5.27 -1.82 16.37
N HIS A 147 5.00 -0.89 17.30
CA HIS A 147 6.05 -0.22 18.06
C HIS A 147 6.76 -1.13 19.07
N LEU A 148 6.01 -2.00 19.75
CA LEU A 148 6.50 -2.88 20.81
C LEU A 148 6.99 -4.24 20.30
N GLY A 149 6.63 -4.65 19.11
CA GLY A 149 6.99 -5.94 18.52
C GLY A 149 8.47 -6.03 18.14
N ASP A 150 8.99 -7.24 18.09
CA ASP A 150 10.38 -7.57 17.76
C ASP A 150 10.64 -7.57 16.25
N MET A 151 9.60 -7.81 15.46
CA MET A 151 9.58 -7.73 14.00
C MET A 151 8.20 -7.33 13.54
N ASP A 152 8.14 -6.51 12.51
CA ASP A 152 6.94 -6.33 11.72
C ASP A 152 7.21 -6.61 10.23
N PHE A 153 6.21 -7.12 9.55
CA PHE A 153 6.26 -7.21 8.10
C PHE A 153 4.89 -6.96 7.49
N LYS A 154 4.92 -6.29 6.35
CA LYS A 154 3.76 -5.99 5.53
C LYS A 154 3.83 -6.86 4.30
N VAL A 155 2.79 -7.66 4.10
CA VAL A 155 2.69 -8.57 2.97
C VAL A 155 1.44 -8.26 2.18
N ALA A 156 1.58 -8.20 0.87
CA ALA A 156 0.47 -8.06 -0.06
C ALA A 156 0.58 -9.11 -1.16
N GLY A 157 -0.56 -9.56 -1.67
CA GLY A 157 -0.60 -10.55 -2.70
C GLY A 157 -2.01 -10.86 -3.19
N THR A 158 -2.05 -11.81 -4.10
CA THR A 158 -3.26 -12.42 -4.66
C THR A 158 -3.40 -13.84 -4.11
N LYS A 159 -4.45 -14.56 -4.51
CA LYS A 159 -4.57 -15.99 -4.19
C LYS A 159 -3.43 -16.85 -4.76
N ASP A 160 -2.73 -16.35 -5.80
CA ASP A 160 -1.70 -17.10 -6.52
C ASP A 160 -0.28 -16.83 -6.00
N GLY A 161 -0.10 -15.77 -5.20
CA GLY A 161 1.21 -15.47 -4.61
C GLY A 161 1.39 -14.05 -4.10
N ILE A 162 2.55 -13.82 -3.49
CA ILE A 162 2.94 -12.53 -2.91
C ILE A 162 3.38 -11.58 -4.03
N THR A 163 2.85 -10.36 -4.02
CA THR A 163 3.20 -9.30 -4.97
C THR A 163 4.11 -8.23 -4.36
N SER A 164 4.07 -8.07 -3.04
CA SER A 164 4.95 -7.12 -2.33
C SER A 164 5.16 -7.55 -0.89
N LEU A 165 6.38 -7.34 -0.40
CA LEU A 165 6.79 -7.62 0.97
C LEU A 165 7.68 -6.47 1.47
N GLN A 166 7.46 -6.05 2.71
CA GLN A 166 8.36 -5.19 3.47
C GLN A 166 8.48 -5.75 4.87
N MET A 167 9.70 -5.95 5.34
CA MET A 167 10.00 -6.49 6.66
C MET A 167 10.94 -5.56 7.41
N ASP A 168 10.66 -5.33 8.69
CA ASP A 168 11.53 -4.63 9.63
C ASP A 168 11.81 -5.52 10.84
N ILE A 169 13.08 -5.82 11.07
CA ILE A 169 13.55 -6.68 12.17
C ILE A 169 14.25 -5.80 13.19
N LYS A 170 13.74 -5.78 14.41
CA LYS A 170 14.20 -4.91 15.50
C LYS A 170 15.13 -5.62 16.50
N ILE A 171 15.27 -6.95 16.36
CA ILE A 171 16.12 -7.81 17.21
C ILE A 171 17.28 -8.41 16.43
N THR A 172 18.33 -8.84 17.12
CA THR A 172 19.50 -9.53 16.55
C THR A 172 19.13 -10.96 16.12
N GLY A 173 18.88 -11.13 14.84
CA GLY A 173 18.77 -12.43 14.17
C GLY A 173 17.48 -13.20 14.42
N ILE A 174 16.82 -13.55 13.32
CA ILE A 174 15.85 -14.64 13.27
C ILE A 174 16.61 -15.80 12.63
N THR A 175 16.82 -16.87 13.40
CA THR A 175 17.31 -18.14 12.83
C THR A 175 16.12 -18.88 12.23
N PHE A 176 16.27 -19.23 10.97
CA PHE A 176 15.31 -20.10 10.28
C PHE A 176 15.52 -21.55 10.70
#